data_8cbed80936efe9652e175b2df7674fca
#
_entry.id   8cbed80936efe9652e175b2df7674fca
#
_cell.length_a   1.000
_cell.length_b   1.000
_cell.length_c   1.000
_cell.angle_alpha   90.00
_cell.angle_beta   90.00
_cell.angle_gamma   90.00
#
_symmetry.space_group_name_H-M   'P 1'
#
loop_
_entity.id
_entity.type
_entity.pdbx_description
1 polymer ?
#
loop_
_entity_poly.entity_id
_entity_poly.type
_entity_poly.pdbx_seq_one_letter_code
_entity_poly.pdbx_strand_id
1 'polypeptide(L)'
;MNEQNENNDLYIINNYSEYEQEAKTMVSSKNQNQDNVQSQNVINNEVSSVNQSERDQKIQELKKTTNDAVNTTTKRKSGQSFIKSLVSQDKNRFCFDGFDLDLTYITSRIIAMGLPSTSYEALYRNNMHDVINFFNSRHPEHYKVYNLCEEKKYAPNIFHKQGYFPFKDHEAPPLNLIRPFCEDAKQFLDEDPKNVVAIHCLAGKGRTGTLISCLLLYLKYFDTAADCLKYYGMMRVDNGRGVTVPSQIRYVFYFEQILKNNIPHPIIFKQLKIKKIRMVTMPAFNKISFVVENVVDKKNNVFNYSKKETLDENAGYVDFELGDNGFIVCGDVKILFFTFSMFGSKEKIFKLWFNTNFVPQDDVLEVKKDLIDKACKDKHCKKFNHNFKIEVHMIDVDI
;
A
#
# COMPACT_ATOMS: atom_id res chain seq x y z
N MET A 1 -28.23 12.57 3.40
CA MET A 1 -27.22 11.67 2.82
C MET A 1 -26.30 12.33 1.79
N ASN A 2 -26.55 13.57 1.35
CA ASN A 2 -25.83 14.21 0.23
C ASN A 2 -24.61 15.05 0.58
N GLU A 3 -24.41 15.48 1.82
CA GLU A 3 -23.23 16.29 2.20
C GLU A 3 -21.99 15.47 2.62
N GLN A 4 -22.14 14.17 2.86
CA GLN A 4 -21.03 13.32 3.32
C GLN A 4 -20.13 12.81 2.19
N ASN A 5 -20.60 12.79 0.93
CA ASN A 5 -19.81 12.25 -0.18
C ASN A 5 -18.89 13.28 -0.84
N GLU A 6 -19.19 14.57 -0.83
CA GLU A 6 -18.31 15.62 -1.38
C GLU A 6 -16.96 15.72 -0.64
N ASN A 7 -16.92 15.27 0.62
CA ASN A 7 -15.71 15.33 1.45
C ASN A 7 -14.76 14.13 1.27
N ASN A 8 -15.21 12.99 0.69
CA ASN A 8 -14.43 11.75 0.74
C ASN A 8 -13.19 11.75 -0.15
N ASP A 9 -13.26 12.28 -1.37
CA ASP A 9 -12.13 12.27 -2.29
C ASP A 9 -11.13 13.38 -2.01
N LEU A 10 -11.62 14.58 -1.67
CA LEU A 10 -10.78 15.64 -1.13
C LEU A 10 -10.08 15.18 0.16
N TYR A 11 -10.78 14.40 1.00
CA TYR A 11 -10.19 13.79 2.19
C TYR A 11 -9.06 12.83 1.83
N ILE A 12 -9.27 11.91 0.88
CA ILE A 12 -8.25 10.94 0.47
C ILE A 12 -7.07 11.63 -0.18
N ILE A 13 -7.30 12.60 -1.07
CA ILE A 13 -6.24 13.35 -1.75
C ILE A 13 -5.44 14.21 -0.77
N ASN A 14 -6.12 14.91 0.15
CA ASN A 14 -5.47 15.78 1.12
C ASN A 14 -4.67 14.97 2.15
N ASN A 15 -5.27 13.95 2.76
CA ASN A 15 -4.58 13.12 3.75
C ASN A 15 -3.44 12.28 3.14
N TYR A 16 -3.58 11.85 1.88
CA TYR A 16 -2.48 11.21 1.17
C TYR A 16 -1.33 12.20 0.93
N SER A 17 -1.66 13.44 0.53
CA SER A 17 -0.68 14.51 0.30
C SER A 17 0.07 14.85 1.59
N GLU A 18 -0.64 14.94 2.72
CA GLU A 18 -0.05 15.14 4.05
C GLU A 18 0.84 13.97 4.46
N TYR A 19 0.36 12.73 4.31
CA TYR A 19 1.17 11.53 4.57
C TYR A 19 2.46 11.49 3.75
N GLU A 20 2.41 11.83 2.44
CA GLU A 20 3.60 11.90 1.59
C GLU A 20 4.55 13.04 2.00
N GLN A 21 4.04 14.18 2.43
CA GLN A 21 4.85 15.30 2.94
C GLN A 21 5.53 14.93 4.26
N GLU A 22 4.81 14.35 5.20
CA GLU A 22 5.37 13.88 6.47
C GLU A 22 6.41 12.79 6.25
N ALA A 23 6.15 11.83 5.37
CA ALA A 23 7.12 10.79 5.01
C ALA A 23 8.40 11.36 4.37
N LYS A 24 8.30 12.46 3.61
CA LYS A 24 9.46 13.19 3.06
C LYS A 24 10.25 13.91 4.15
N THR A 25 9.56 14.54 5.10
CA THR A 25 10.18 15.28 6.22
C THR A 25 10.94 14.35 7.16
N MET A 26 10.41 13.16 7.45
CA MET A 26 11.10 12.14 8.25
C MET A 26 12.43 11.67 7.65
N VAL A 27 12.51 11.60 6.32
CA VAL A 27 13.76 11.25 5.62
C VAL A 27 14.77 12.39 5.72
N SER A 28 14.32 13.65 5.63
CA SER A 28 15.18 14.82 5.72
C SER A 28 15.74 15.04 7.12
N SER A 29 14.94 14.83 8.17
CA SER A 29 15.38 15.00 9.56
C SER A 29 16.42 13.96 10.01
N LYS A 30 16.40 12.76 9.45
CA LYS A 30 17.46 11.76 9.70
C LYS A 30 18.79 12.10 9.03
N ASN A 31 18.76 12.89 7.94
CA ASN A 31 19.99 13.36 7.26
C ASN A 31 20.52 14.68 7.84
N GLN A 32 19.77 15.38 8.70
CA GLN A 32 20.11 16.70 9.26
C GLN A 32 20.53 16.68 10.73
N ASN A 33 20.98 15.56 11.29
CA ASN A 33 21.65 15.58 12.60
C ASN A 33 23.08 16.17 12.54
N GLN A 34 23.36 16.98 11.54
CA GLN A 34 24.45 17.95 11.48
C GLN A 34 23.87 19.25 10.90
N ASP A 35 23.94 20.28 11.75
CA ASP A 35 23.71 21.70 11.48
C ASP A 35 22.31 22.29 11.73
N ASN A 36 22.36 23.19 12.70
CA ASN A 36 21.38 24.19 13.15
C ASN A 36 20.91 25.17 12.04
N VAL A 37 19.70 25.66 12.18
CA VAL A 37 19.28 27.08 12.34
C VAL A 37 17.84 27.34 11.85
N GLN A 38 17.01 27.79 12.78
CA GLN A 38 15.89 28.75 12.81
C GLN A 38 15.35 29.34 11.47
N SER A 39 14.02 29.40 11.22
CA SER A 39 13.09 30.43 11.69
C SER A 39 11.78 30.46 10.91
N GLN A 40 10.69 30.67 11.63
CA GLN A 40 9.45 31.42 11.35
C GLN A 40 8.50 30.94 10.22
N ASN A 41 7.30 30.45 10.65
CA ASN A 41 6.04 31.13 10.35
C ASN A 41 4.94 30.63 11.32
N VAL A 42 4.51 31.53 12.17
CA VAL A 42 3.42 31.37 13.14
C VAL A 42 2.15 31.96 12.52
N ILE A 43 1.07 31.28 12.71
CA ILE A 43 -0.34 31.67 12.74
C ILE A 43 -1.16 30.80 11.77
N ASN A 44 -1.81 29.83 12.31
CA ASN A 44 -2.96 28.97 12.01
C ASN A 44 -2.73 27.50 12.41
N ASN A 45 -1.83 27.24 13.38
CA ASN A 45 -1.30 25.91 13.70
C ASN A 45 -1.65 25.40 15.11
N GLU A 46 -2.43 26.09 15.93
CA GLU A 46 -2.55 25.66 17.34
C GLU A 46 -3.45 24.42 17.53
N VAL A 47 -4.53 24.26 16.76
CA VAL A 47 -5.41 23.09 16.89
C VAL A 47 -4.83 21.87 16.13
N SER A 48 -4.14 22.09 15.02
CA SER A 48 -3.47 21.02 14.27
C SER A 48 -2.19 20.52 14.98
N SER A 49 -1.46 21.41 15.67
CA SER A 49 -0.22 21.07 16.36
C SER A 49 -0.44 20.25 17.64
N VAL A 50 -1.52 20.50 18.39
CA VAL A 50 -1.87 19.71 19.58
C VAL A 50 -2.24 18.29 19.18
N ASN A 51 -3.09 18.12 18.16
CA ASN A 51 -3.46 16.80 17.65
C ASN A 51 -2.25 16.02 17.06
N GLN A 52 -1.31 16.69 16.42
CA GLN A 52 -0.09 16.08 15.90
C GLN A 52 0.83 15.59 17.02
N SER A 53 1.01 16.38 18.08
CA SER A 53 1.82 16.02 19.25
C SER A 53 1.26 14.79 19.97
N GLU A 54 -0.05 14.72 20.17
CA GLU A 54 -0.71 13.56 20.80
C GLU A 54 -0.57 12.29 19.98
N ARG A 55 -0.74 12.38 18.64
CA ARG A 55 -0.53 11.26 17.71
C ARG A 55 0.91 10.75 17.76
N ASP A 56 1.88 11.63 17.71
CA ASP A 56 3.30 11.27 17.77
C ASP A 56 3.65 10.63 19.13
N GLN A 57 3.07 11.11 20.24
CA GLN A 57 3.23 10.49 21.54
C GLN A 57 2.64 9.07 21.58
N LYS A 58 1.43 8.86 21.07
CA LYS A 58 0.79 7.54 20.98
C LYS A 58 1.64 6.54 20.14
N ILE A 59 2.20 7.01 19.02
CA ILE A 59 3.10 6.23 18.19
C ILE A 59 4.36 5.81 18.96
N GLN A 60 5.00 6.73 19.69
CA GLN A 60 6.22 6.44 20.43
C GLN A 60 5.96 5.52 21.63
N GLU A 61 4.85 5.70 22.31
CA GLU A 61 4.44 4.84 23.43
C GLU A 61 4.19 3.41 22.98
N LEU A 62 3.42 3.21 21.89
CA LEU A 62 3.18 1.89 21.34
C LEU A 62 4.49 1.23 20.86
N LYS A 63 5.40 1.99 20.27
CA LYS A 63 6.72 1.51 19.88
C LYS A 63 7.54 1.07 21.08
N LYS A 64 7.53 1.84 22.17
CA LYS A 64 8.23 1.52 23.41
C LYS A 64 7.66 0.24 24.02
N THR A 65 6.35 0.17 24.23
CA THR A 65 5.68 -1.00 24.82
C THR A 65 5.90 -2.27 23.97
N THR A 66 5.91 -2.15 22.63
CA THR A 66 6.23 -3.28 21.74
C THR A 66 7.67 -3.74 21.94
N ASN A 67 8.64 -2.83 21.99
CA ASN A 67 10.05 -3.18 22.18
C ASN A 67 10.29 -3.81 23.57
N ASP A 68 9.68 -3.27 24.62
CA ASP A 68 9.78 -3.78 25.98
C ASP A 68 9.19 -5.21 26.09
N ALA A 69 8.02 -5.45 25.49
CA ALA A 69 7.35 -6.76 25.49
C ALA A 69 8.12 -7.84 24.72
N VAL A 70 8.87 -7.45 23.69
CA VAL A 70 9.57 -8.38 22.78
C VAL A 70 11.05 -8.56 23.18
N ASN A 71 11.58 -7.75 24.11
CA ASN A 71 13.00 -7.72 24.48
C ASN A 71 13.94 -7.51 23.28
N THR A 72 13.49 -6.76 22.28
CA THR A 72 14.25 -6.49 21.07
C THR A 72 15.07 -5.22 21.23
N THR A 73 16.34 -5.35 21.57
CA THR A 73 17.31 -4.28 21.32
C THR A 73 17.65 -4.27 19.83
N THR A 74 17.28 -3.19 19.14
CA THR A 74 17.47 -2.96 17.71
C THR A 74 18.95 -2.77 17.29
N LYS A 75 19.93 -3.21 18.08
CA LYS A 75 21.34 -3.13 17.71
C LYS A 75 21.71 -4.34 16.87
N ARG A 76 22.07 -4.11 15.61
CA ARG A 76 22.79 -5.07 14.77
C ARG A 76 23.96 -5.66 15.54
N LYS A 77 23.90 -6.94 15.91
CA LYS A 77 25.06 -7.65 16.47
C LYS A 77 25.96 -8.10 15.32
N SER A 78 27.29 -8.03 15.54
CA SER A 78 28.29 -8.61 14.66
C SER A 78 28.00 -10.09 14.44
N GLY A 79 27.79 -10.51 13.19
CA GLY A 79 27.47 -11.91 12.83
C GLY A 79 26.34 -12.08 11.83
N GLN A 80 25.72 -10.98 11.38
CA GLN A 80 24.70 -11.05 10.32
C GLN A 80 25.29 -11.55 9.01
N SER A 81 24.61 -12.50 8.35
CA SER A 81 24.94 -12.87 6.98
C SER A 81 24.87 -11.64 6.08
N PHE A 82 26.01 -11.24 5.51
CA PHE A 82 26.12 -10.09 4.61
C PHE A 82 25.10 -10.16 3.45
N ILE A 83 24.89 -11.36 2.90
CA ILE A 83 23.94 -11.59 1.81
C ILE A 83 22.49 -11.33 2.27
N LYS A 84 22.10 -11.83 3.45
CA LYS A 84 20.76 -11.62 4.00
C LYS A 84 20.49 -10.13 4.31
N SER A 85 21.49 -9.41 4.81
CA SER A 85 21.35 -7.97 5.08
C SER A 85 21.21 -7.16 3.79
N LEU A 86 21.93 -7.52 2.72
CA LEU A 86 21.84 -6.86 1.42
C LEU A 86 20.44 -6.97 0.80
N VAL A 87 19.79 -8.13 0.91
CA VAL A 87 18.44 -8.37 0.39
C VAL A 87 17.37 -7.73 1.27
N SER A 88 17.58 -7.67 2.57
CA SER A 88 16.66 -6.97 3.50
C SER A 88 16.68 -5.45 3.31
N GLN A 89 17.74 -4.90 2.73
CA GLN A 89 17.92 -3.46 2.52
C GLN A 89 17.65 -2.66 3.82
N ASP A 90 16.72 -1.71 3.79
CA ASP A 90 16.39 -0.81 4.91
C ASP A 90 15.43 -1.43 5.94
N LYS A 91 15.14 -2.74 5.87
CA LYS A 91 14.17 -3.38 6.78
C LYS A 91 14.78 -3.75 8.11
N ASN A 92 14.06 -3.52 9.19
CA ASN A 92 14.41 -3.98 10.51
C ASN A 92 14.34 -5.52 10.57
N ARG A 93 15.39 -6.15 11.11
CA ARG A 93 15.51 -7.61 11.23
C ARG A 93 15.44 -8.01 12.70
N PHE A 94 14.93 -9.22 12.94
CA PHE A 94 15.00 -9.85 14.24
C PHE A 94 16.33 -10.63 14.35
N CYS A 95 17.25 -10.10 15.15
CA CYS A 95 18.60 -10.69 15.38
C CYS A 95 18.80 -10.90 16.87
N PHE A 96 18.15 -11.91 17.42
CA PHE A 96 18.15 -12.22 18.86
C PHE A 96 18.01 -13.73 19.09
N ASP A 97 18.51 -14.27 20.22
CA ASP A 97 18.42 -15.69 20.60
C ASP A 97 18.88 -16.68 19.52
N GLY A 98 19.91 -16.32 18.76
CA GLY A 98 20.45 -17.16 17.68
C GLY A 98 19.68 -17.10 16.37
N PHE A 99 18.58 -16.34 16.29
CA PHE A 99 17.85 -16.08 15.05
C PHE A 99 18.37 -14.86 14.30
N ASP A 100 18.41 -14.94 12.98
CA ASP A 100 18.60 -13.81 12.04
C ASP A 100 17.53 -13.87 10.95
N LEU A 101 16.39 -13.24 11.23
CA LEU A 101 15.19 -13.29 10.39
C LEU A 101 14.83 -11.90 9.85
N ASP A 102 14.40 -11.84 8.58
CA ASP A 102 13.69 -10.70 8.01
C ASP A 102 12.26 -10.67 8.57
N LEU A 103 12.15 -10.31 9.84
CA LEU A 103 10.95 -10.32 10.66
C LEU A 103 10.99 -9.14 11.62
N THR A 104 9.84 -8.50 11.83
CA THR A 104 9.69 -7.36 12.73
C THR A 104 8.37 -7.47 13.47
N TYR A 105 8.37 -7.32 14.79
CA TYR A 105 7.15 -7.10 15.54
C TYR A 105 6.67 -5.66 15.29
N ILE A 106 5.48 -5.55 14.72
CA ILE A 106 4.79 -4.26 14.54
C ILE A 106 4.10 -3.85 15.83
N THR A 107 3.43 -4.80 16.47
CA THR A 107 2.99 -4.72 17.87
C THR A 107 3.49 -5.99 18.58
N SER A 108 3.26 -6.10 19.91
CA SER A 108 3.59 -7.35 20.63
C SER A 108 2.90 -8.59 20.05
N ARG A 109 1.82 -8.42 19.27
CA ARG A 109 0.99 -9.51 18.74
C ARG A 109 0.83 -9.52 17.20
N ILE A 110 1.42 -8.55 16.50
CA ILE A 110 1.36 -8.45 15.02
C ILE A 110 2.79 -8.41 14.48
N ILE A 111 3.11 -9.35 13.60
CA ILE A 111 4.45 -9.54 13.03
C ILE A 111 4.40 -9.36 11.51
N ALA A 112 5.34 -8.58 10.98
CA ALA A 112 5.61 -8.47 9.55
C ALA A 112 6.87 -9.24 9.20
N MET A 113 6.85 -10.07 8.15
CA MET A 113 8.05 -10.81 7.73
C MET A 113 8.17 -10.94 6.21
N GLY A 114 9.38 -11.23 5.74
CA GLY A 114 9.65 -11.68 4.39
C GLY A 114 9.23 -13.15 4.19
N LEU A 115 9.12 -13.57 2.93
CA LEU A 115 8.72 -14.93 2.55
C LEU A 115 9.60 -15.98 3.23
N PRO A 116 9.03 -16.96 3.95
CA PRO A 116 9.71 -18.18 4.32
C PRO A 116 9.92 -19.07 3.09
N SER A 117 11.14 -19.55 2.86
CA SER A 117 11.50 -20.35 1.68
C SER A 117 12.31 -21.58 2.04
N THR A 118 12.07 -22.69 1.29
CA THR A 118 12.77 -23.95 1.42
C THR A 118 13.80 -24.21 0.32
N SER A 119 13.83 -23.36 -0.73
CA SER A 119 14.66 -23.50 -1.91
C SER A 119 15.94 -22.66 -1.82
N TYR A 120 16.66 -22.51 -2.94
CA TYR A 120 17.80 -21.59 -3.07
C TYR A 120 17.51 -20.16 -2.57
N GLU A 121 16.23 -19.76 -2.60
CA GLU A 121 15.83 -18.47 -2.02
C GLU A 121 16.08 -18.39 -0.51
N ALA A 122 16.17 -19.52 0.21
CA ALA A 122 16.49 -19.54 1.64
C ALA A 122 17.89 -19.00 1.97
N LEU A 123 18.80 -18.96 0.99
CA LEU A 123 20.14 -18.38 1.17
C LEU A 123 20.10 -16.87 1.43
N TYR A 124 19.09 -16.18 0.88
CA TYR A 124 18.95 -14.72 0.99
C TYR A 124 17.59 -14.26 1.55
N ARG A 125 16.61 -15.16 1.68
CA ARG A 125 15.31 -14.94 2.36
C ARG A 125 15.30 -15.59 3.74
N ASN A 126 14.15 -15.57 4.41
CA ASN A 126 13.92 -16.36 5.61
C ASN A 126 13.99 -17.85 5.27
N ASN A 127 14.83 -18.61 5.95
CA ASN A 127 14.78 -20.06 5.88
C ASN A 127 13.49 -20.55 6.57
N MET A 128 12.73 -21.43 5.91
CA MET A 128 11.46 -21.97 6.44
C MET A 128 11.64 -22.66 7.80
N HIS A 129 12.69 -23.45 7.95
CA HIS A 129 12.98 -24.17 9.20
C HIS A 129 13.26 -23.19 10.34
N ASP A 130 14.05 -22.13 10.08
CA ASP A 130 14.37 -21.12 11.10
C ASP A 130 13.10 -20.35 11.52
N VAL A 131 12.18 -20.07 10.58
CA VAL A 131 10.90 -19.41 10.88
C VAL A 131 10.01 -20.32 11.73
N ILE A 132 9.90 -21.61 11.40
CA ILE A 132 9.14 -22.59 12.20
C ILE A 132 9.73 -22.69 13.60
N ASN A 133 11.04 -22.84 13.72
CA ASN A 133 11.72 -22.92 15.02
C ASN A 133 11.51 -21.65 15.84
N PHE A 134 11.57 -20.48 15.21
CA PHE A 134 11.28 -19.21 15.86
C PHE A 134 9.88 -19.20 16.49
N PHE A 135 8.85 -19.53 15.71
CA PHE A 135 7.48 -19.52 16.22
C PHE A 135 7.25 -20.58 17.29
N ASN A 136 7.74 -21.80 17.09
CA ASN A 136 7.57 -22.88 18.04
C ASN A 136 8.31 -22.63 19.37
N SER A 137 9.42 -21.87 19.35
CA SER A 137 10.14 -21.53 20.58
C SER A 137 9.56 -20.33 21.31
N ARG A 138 9.07 -19.31 20.60
CA ARG A 138 8.59 -18.05 21.20
C ARG A 138 7.09 -17.97 21.38
N HIS A 139 6.34 -18.64 20.52
CA HIS A 139 4.87 -18.63 20.49
C HIS A 139 4.31 -20.04 20.31
N PRO A 140 4.72 -21.03 21.12
CA PRO A 140 4.29 -22.42 20.95
C PRO A 140 2.77 -22.51 20.97
N GLU A 141 2.18 -23.03 19.85
CA GLU A 141 0.73 -23.18 19.63
C GLU A 141 -0.09 -21.86 19.61
N HIS A 142 0.56 -20.70 19.72
CA HIS A 142 -0.08 -19.39 19.78
C HIS A 142 0.24 -18.51 18.57
N TYR A 143 0.35 -19.07 17.36
CA TYR A 143 0.63 -18.26 16.17
C TYR A 143 -0.17 -18.70 14.95
N LYS A 144 -0.50 -17.71 14.10
CA LYS A 144 -1.11 -17.90 12.79
C LYS A 144 -0.35 -17.14 11.75
N VAL A 145 0.04 -17.80 10.65
CA VAL A 145 0.81 -17.22 9.56
C VAL A 145 -0.08 -16.93 8.36
N TYR A 146 -0.09 -15.69 7.89
CA TYR A 146 -0.84 -15.24 6.72
C TYR A 146 0.06 -15.06 5.51
N ASN A 147 -0.23 -15.81 4.46
CA ASN A 147 0.44 -15.71 3.17
C ASN A 147 -0.38 -14.83 2.21
N LEU A 148 0.23 -13.73 1.74
CA LEU A 148 -0.36 -12.79 0.78
C LEU A 148 0.14 -13.00 -0.65
N CYS A 149 1.00 -13.99 -0.89
CA CYS A 149 1.55 -14.24 -2.22
C CYS A 149 0.58 -15.08 -3.08
N GLU A 150 0.15 -14.55 -4.23
CA GLU A 150 -0.53 -15.35 -5.25
C GLU A 150 0.44 -16.34 -5.91
N GLU A 151 1.70 -15.92 -6.07
CA GLU A 151 2.77 -16.62 -6.77
C GLU A 151 3.49 -17.71 -5.96
N LYS A 152 3.29 -17.76 -4.64
CA LYS A 152 3.95 -18.71 -3.74
C LYS A 152 2.97 -19.30 -2.73
N LYS A 153 2.77 -20.61 -2.80
CA LYS A 153 1.98 -21.37 -1.84
C LYS A 153 2.88 -22.37 -1.12
N TYR A 154 2.58 -22.64 0.14
CA TYR A 154 3.18 -23.77 0.85
C TYR A 154 2.19 -24.92 1.03
N ALA A 155 2.72 -26.08 1.45
CA ALA A 155 1.91 -27.19 1.87
C ALA A 155 0.95 -26.79 3.02
N PRO A 156 -0.24 -27.36 3.08
CA PRO A 156 -1.10 -27.20 4.25
C PRO A 156 -0.41 -27.71 5.51
N ASN A 157 -0.71 -27.10 6.64
CA ASN A 157 -0.23 -27.51 7.98
C ASN A 157 1.29 -27.38 8.21
N ILE A 158 1.98 -26.52 7.44
CA ILE A 158 3.40 -26.25 7.67
C ILE A 158 3.64 -25.37 8.91
N PHE A 159 2.65 -24.54 9.26
CA PHE A 159 2.59 -23.74 10.49
C PHE A 159 1.43 -24.20 11.37
N HIS A 160 1.45 -23.86 12.65
CA HIS A 160 0.39 -24.20 13.60
C HIS A 160 -1.01 -23.82 13.08
N LYS A 161 -1.21 -22.57 12.67
CA LYS A 161 -2.39 -22.12 11.92
C LYS A 161 -1.94 -21.29 10.71
N GLN A 162 -2.72 -21.35 9.63
CA GLN A 162 -2.42 -20.65 8.37
C GLN A 162 -3.64 -19.90 7.83
N GLY A 163 -3.41 -18.72 7.25
CA GLY A 163 -4.37 -17.96 6.46
C GLY A 163 -3.82 -17.68 5.06
N TYR A 164 -4.69 -17.63 4.06
CA TYR A 164 -4.31 -17.37 2.69
C TYR A 164 -5.20 -16.28 2.08
N PHE A 165 -4.64 -15.07 1.93
CA PHE A 165 -5.31 -13.88 1.39
C PHE A 165 -4.49 -13.27 0.24
N PRO A 166 -4.41 -13.97 -0.91
CA PRO A 166 -3.46 -13.66 -1.95
C PRO A 166 -3.90 -12.50 -2.83
N PHE A 167 -2.93 -11.68 -3.23
CA PHE A 167 -3.05 -10.74 -4.33
C PHE A 167 -1.68 -10.49 -4.99
N LYS A 168 -1.71 -9.96 -6.22
CA LYS A 168 -0.49 -9.82 -7.05
C LYS A 168 0.50 -8.84 -6.46
N ASP A 169 1.78 -9.11 -6.69
CA ASP A 169 2.85 -8.22 -6.22
C ASP A 169 2.77 -6.84 -6.87
N HIS A 170 3.05 -5.79 -6.08
CA HIS A 170 2.93 -4.38 -6.47
C HIS A 170 1.52 -3.96 -6.94
N GLU A 171 0.48 -4.69 -6.59
CA GLU A 171 -0.92 -4.31 -6.86
C GLU A 171 -1.66 -4.04 -5.55
N ALA A 172 -2.77 -3.31 -5.63
CA ALA A 172 -3.66 -3.13 -4.49
C ALA A 172 -4.39 -4.46 -4.17
N PRO A 173 -4.74 -4.74 -2.91
CA PRO A 173 -5.62 -5.86 -2.59
C PRO A 173 -7.03 -5.58 -3.12
N PRO A 174 -7.77 -6.60 -3.58
CA PRO A 174 -9.22 -6.42 -3.80
C PRO A 174 -9.90 -5.91 -2.54
N LEU A 175 -10.77 -4.90 -2.67
CA LEU A 175 -11.35 -4.21 -1.50
C LEU A 175 -12.15 -5.16 -0.60
N ASN A 176 -12.88 -6.10 -1.22
CA ASN A 176 -13.61 -7.15 -0.51
C ASN A 176 -12.73 -8.24 0.13
N LEU A 177 -11.40 -8.21 -0.07
CA LEU A 177 -10.47 -9.12 0.62
C LEU A 177 -10.04 -8.58 1.99
N ILE A 178 -10.06 -7.25 2.17
CA ILE A 178 -9.43 -6.60 3.33
C ILE A 178 -10.19 -6.92 4.63
N ARG A 179 -11.52 -6.74 4.65
CA ARG A 179 -12.32 -6.97 5.85
C ARG A 179 -12.29 -8.44 6.31
N PRO A 180 -12.49 -9.46 5.46
CA PRO A 180 -12.37 -10.86 5.86
C PRO A 180 -10.99 -11.20 6.44
N PHE A 181 -9.91 -10.63 5.91
CA PHE A 181 -8.58 -10.79 6.49
C PHE A 181 -8.52 -10.19 7.91
N CYS A 182 -9.03 -8.97 8.09
CA CYS A 182 -9.02 -8.30 9.40
C CYS A 182 -9.87 -9.04 10.43
N GLU A 183 -11.04 -9.55 10.03
CA GLU A 183 -11.95 -10.34 10.87
C GLU A 183 -11.32 -11.66 11.30
N ASP A 184 -10.72 -12.40 10.37
CA ASP A 184 -10.04 -13.66 10.64
C ASP A 184 -8.81 -13.46 11.57
N ALA A 185 -8.05 -12.40 11.36
CA ALA A 185 -6.92 -12.04 12.21
C ALA A 185 -7.39 -11.62 13.61
N LYS A 186 -8.44 -10.79 13.70
CA LYS A 186 -9.02 -10.37 14.98
C LYS A 186 -9.58 -11.54 15.75
N GLN A 187 -10.36 -12.42 15.11
CA GLN A 187 -10.92 -13.60 15.75
C GLN A 187 -9.81 -14.44 16.39
N PHE A 188 -8.74 -14.73 15.65
CA PHE A 188 -7.62 -15.49 16.20
C PHE A 188 -6.91 -14.77 17.35
N LEU A 189 -6.74 -13.47 17.27
CA LEU A 189 -6.15 -12.68 18.36
C LEU A 189 -7.05 -12.67 19.61
N ASP A 190 -8.36 -12.68 19.45
CA ASP A 190 -9.33 -12.65 20.57
C ASP A 190 -9.47 -14.03 21.27
N GLU A 191 -9.14 -15.14 20.58
CA GLU A 191 -9.21 -16.50 21.15
C GLU A 191 -8.27 -16.66 22.36
N ASP A 192 -7.09 -16.04 22.36
CA ASP A 192 -6.13 -16.10 23.46
C ASP A 192 -5.24 -14.85 23.47
N PRO A 193 -4.98 -14.20 24.63
CA PRO A 193 -4.10 -13.03 24.72
C PRO A 193 -2.65 -13.33 24.32
N LYS A 194 -2.21 -14.56 24.29
CA LYS A 194 -0.88 -14.98 23.81
C LYS A 194 -0.79 -15.10 22.29
N ASN A 195 -1.93 -15.18 21.61
CA ASN A 195 -1.96 -15.39 20.17
C ASN A 195 -1.32 -14.24 19.42
N VAL A 196 -0.48 -14.58 18.44
CA VAL A 196 0.19 -13.64 17.53
C VAL A 196 -0.13 -13.96 16.08
N VAL A 197 -0.24 -12.94 15.25
CA VAL A 197 -0.42 -13.07 13.81
C VAL A 197 0.83 -12.63 13.07
N ALA A 198 1.31 -13.44 12.14
CA ALA A 198 2.46 -13.13 11.30
C ALA A 198 2.04 -13.01 9.84
N ILE A 199 2.25 -11.85 9.24
CA ILE A 199 1.83 -11.55 7.89
C ILE A 199 3.05 -11.41 6.97
N HIS A 200 3.01 -12.06 5.82
CA HIS A 200 4.09 -11.95 4.86
C HIS A 200 3.63 -11.89 3.40
N CYS A 201 4.48 -11.30 2.59
CA CYS A 201 4.48 -11.41 1.12
C CYS A 201 5.88 -11.85 0.66
N LEU A 202 6.37 -11.45 -0.51
CA LEU A 202 7.75 -11.76 -0.92
C LEU A 202 8.79 -11.02 -0.06
N ALA A 203 8.71 -9.69 -0.02
CA ALA A 203 9.65 -8.85 0.73
C ALA A 203 9.19 -8.49 2.15
N GLY A 204 7.93 -8.76 2.49
CA GLY A 204 7.35 -8.35 3.77
C GLY A 204 7.32 -6.83 3.95
N LYS A 205 7.05 -6.06 2.88
CA LYS A 205 7.06 -4.59 2.88
C LYS A 205 5.76 -4.00 2.33
N GLY A 206 5.50 -4.08 1.01
CA GLY A 206 4.35 -3.44 0.36
C GLY A 206 3.02 -4.11 0.70
N ARG A 207 2.73 -5.30 0.14
CA ARG A 207 1.49 -6.06 0.39
C ARG A 207 1.25 -6.29 1.88
N THR A 208 2.29 -6.71 2.58
CA THR A 208 2.28 -6.92 4.03
C THR A 208 1.91 -5.66 4.78
N GLY A 209 2.54 -4.53 4.44
CA GLY A 209 2.26 -3.25 5.09
C GLY A 209 0.85 -2.73 4.83
N THR A 210 0.33 -2.95 3.63
CA THR A 210 -1.04 -2.57 3.29
C THR A 210 -2.04 -3.28 4.20
N LEU A 211 -1.97 -4.61 4.31
CA LEU A 211 -2.93 -5.36 5.15
C LEU A 211 -2.67 -5.17 6.65
N ILE A 212 -1.42 -5.03 7.09
CA ILE A 212 -1.15 -4.70 8.50
C ILE A 212 -1.69 -3.31 8.84
N SER A 213 -1.54 -2.30 7.99
CA SER A 213 -2.10 -0.97 8.23
C SER A 213 -3.63 -1.02 8.32
N CYS A 214 -4.29 -1.79 7.46
CA CYS A 214 -5.73 -2.04 7.56
C CYS A 214 -6.10 -2.77 8.88
N LEU A 215 -5.31 -3.75 9.30
CA LEU A 215 -5.54 -4.48 10.56
C LEU A 215 -5.36 -3.57 11.78
N LEU A 216 -4.33 -2.72 11.80
CA LEU A 216 -4.13 -1.73 12.88
C LEU A 216 -5.33 -0.77 12.99
N LEU A 217 -5.85 -0.32 11.85
CA LEU A 217 -7.04 0.52 11.79
C LEU A 217 -8.29 -0.23 12.27
N TYR A 218 -8.50 -1.47 11.82
CA TYR A 218 -9.62 -2.32 12.22
C TYR A 218 -9.63 -2.65 13.73
N LEU A 219 -8.44 -2.88 14.29
CA LEU A 219 -8.23 -3.11 15.73
C LEU A 219 -8.19 -1.83 16.55
N LYS A 220 -8.35 -0.66 15.93
CA LYS A 220 -8.35 0.67 16.57
C LYS A 220 -7.06 1.01 17.33
N TYR A 221 -5.92 0.53 16.83
CA TYR A 221 -4.63 1.02 17.32
C TYR A 221 -4.45 2.51 17.01
N PHE A 222 -4.93 2.94 15.85
CA PHE A 222 -4.98 4.34 15.42
C PHE A 222 -6.30 4.60 14.70
N ASP A 223 -6.70 5.87 14.61
CA ASP A 223 -7.98 6.30 14.08
C ASP A 223 -7.89 6.68 12.58
N THR A 224 -6.67 6.80 12.03
CA THR A 224 -6.44 7.21 10.64
C THR A 224 -5.55 6.22 9.88
N ALA A 225 -5.80 6.11 8.58
CA ALA A 225 -4.97 5.34 7.66
C ALA A 225 -3.53 5.88 7.62
N ALA A 226 -3.37 7.20 7.69
CA ALA A 226 -2.07 7.86 7.69
C ALA A 226 -1.21 7.42 8.88
N ASP A 227 -1.78 7.43 10.09
CA ASP A 227 -1.07 7.01 11.31
C ASP A 227 -0.70 5.52 11.27
N CYS A 228 -1.61 4.66 10.77
CA CYS A 228 -1.34 3.24 10.61
C CYS A 228 -0.18 2.98 9.65
N LEU A 229 -0.17 3.65 8.49
CA LEU A 229 0.89 3.56 7.48
C LEU A 229 2.21 4.09 8.01
N LYS A 230 2.18 5.23 8.72
CA LYS A 230 3.34 5.86 9.36
C LYS A 230 3.94 4.94 10.42
N TYR A 231 3.11 4.42 11.33
CA TYR A 231 3.54 3.51 12.38
C TYR A 231 4.15 2.23 11.80
N TYR A 232 3.48 1.58 10.84
CA TYR A 232 4.02 0.42 10.15
C TYR A 232 5.40 0.73 9.52
N GLY A 233 5.53 1.86 8.82
CA GLY A 233 6.78 2.29 8.23
C GLY A 233 7.90 2.44 9.26
N MET A 234 7.64 3.13 10.38
CA MET A 234 8.59 3.35 11.46
C MET A 234 9.06 2.05 12.13
N MET A 235 8.16 1.07 12.27
CA MET A 235 8.51 -0.22 12.86
C MET A 235 9.27 -1.11 11.88
N ARG A 236 8.87 -1.15 10.62
CA ARG A 236 9.36 -2.14 9.63
C ARG A 236 10.64 -1.73 8.90
N VAL A 237 10.86 -0.44 8.65
CA VAL A 237 11.97 0.04 7.82
C VAL A 237 12.70 1.21 8.46
N ASP A 238 14.04 1.23 8.29
CA ASP A 238 14.90 2.28 8.89
C ASP A 238 14.56 3.68 8.40
N ASN A 239 14.14 3.82 7.13
CA ASN A 239 13.78 5.11 6.53
C ASN A 239 12.32 5.52 6.75
N GLY A 240 11.53 4.73 7.50
CA GLY A 240 10.14 4.99 7.80
C GLY A 240 9.15 4.80 6.64
N ARG A 241 9.62 4.46 5.42
CA ARG A 241 8.78 4.32 4.22
C ARG A 241 8.39 2.86 3.97
N GLY A 242 7.41 2.37 4.71
CA GLY A 242 6.92 1.00 4.64
C GLY A 242 6.21 0.71 3.33
N VAL A 243 5.00 1.19 3.15
CA VAL A 243 4.21 1.09 1.91
C VAL A 243 4.58 2.27 1.01
N THR A 244 4.93 2.00 -0.25
CA THR A 244 5.41 3.04 -1.19
C THR A 244 4.71 2.99 -2.55
N VAL A 245 3.75 2.10 -2.74
CA VAL A 245 2.96 2.00 -3.96
C VAL A 245 1.68 2.81 -3.77
N PRO A 246 1.45 3.89 -4.54
CA PRO A 246 0.31 4.78 -4.37
C PRO A 246 -1.04 4.06 -4.33
N SER A 247 -1.25 3.09 -5.21
CA SER A 247 -2.49 2.30 -5.21
C SER A 247 -2.67 1.50 -3.92
N GLN A 248 -1.62 0.95 -3.33
CA GLN A 248 -1.69 0.24 -2.05
C GLN A 248 -2.05 1.18 -0.90
N ILE A 249 -1.44 2.35 -0.86
CA ILE A 249 -1.73 3.38 0.14
C ILE A 249 -3.19 3.84 0.01
N ARG A 250 -3.66 4.14 -1.21
CA ARG A 250 -5.05 4.54 -1.49
C ARG A 250 -6.07 3.55 -0.95
N TYR A 251 -5.82 2.26 -1.04
CA TYR A 251 -6.73 1.23 -0.54
C TYR A 251 -6.80 1.16 0.99
N VAL A 252 -5.76 1.57 1.71
CA VAL A 252 -5.84 1.75 3.17
C VAL A 252 -6.77 2.92 3.52
N PHE A 253 -6.71 4.04 2.77
CA PHE A 253 -7.64 5.16 2.94
C PHE A 253 -9.08 4.78 2.56
N TYR A 254 -9.29 4.00 1.50
CA TYR A 254 -10.62 3.46 1.19
C TYR A 254 -11.16 2.61 2.34
N PHE A 255 -10.32 1.76 2.92
CA PHE A 255 -10.73 0.94 4.06
C PHE A 255 -11.07 1.76 5.29
N GLU A 256 -10.36 2.86 5.55
CA GLU A 256 -10.72 3.84 6.58
C GLU A 256 -12.14 4.40 6.36
N GLN A 257 -12.47 4.82 5.13
CA GLN A 257 -13.80 5.33 4.81
C GLN A 257 -14.88 4.25 4.97
N ILE A 258 -14.58 3.01 4.59
CA ILE A 258 -15.49 1.88 4.81
C ILE A 258 -15.80 1.70 6.31
N LEU A 259 -14.80 1.79 7.17
CA LEU A 259 -14.98 1.65 8.61
C LEU A 259 -15.71 2.85 9.21
N LYS A 260 -15.34 4.08 8.84
CA LYS A 260 -15.99 5.32 9.32
C LYS A 260 -17.46 5.41 8.94
N ASN A 261 -17.79 5.02 7.72
CA ASN A 261 -19.16 5.07 7.20
C ASN A 261 -19.96 3.79 7.48
N ASN A 262 -19.39 2.82 8.22
CA ASN A 262 -20.01 1.54 8.55
C ASN A 262 -20.55 0.80 7.32
N ILE A 263 -19.82 0.85 6.18
CA ILE A 263 -20.21 0.17 4.95
C ILE A 263 -20.21 -1.34 5.20
N PRO A 264 -21.34 -2.03 4.90
CA PRO A 264 -21.47 -3.47 5.16
C PRO A 264 -20.53 -4.30 4.28
N HIS A 265 -20.29 -5.56 4.70
CA HIS A 265 -19.56 -6.55 3.90
C HIS A 265 -20.51 -7.72 3.54
N PRO A 266 -20.46 -8.27 2.31
CA PRO A 266 -19.64 -7.79 1.18
C PRO A 266 -20.06 -6.40 0.68
N ILE A 267 -19.09 -5.63 0.20
CA ILE A 267 -19.35 -4.31 -0.36
C ILE A 267 -20.06 -4.48 -1.69
N ILE A 268 -21.19 -3.80 -1.84
CA ILE A 268 -21.90 -3.68 -3.11
C ILE A 268 -21.26 -2.53 -3.89
N PHE A 269 -20.77 -2.81 -5.08
CA PHE A 269 -20.07 -1.83 -5.89
C PHE A 269 -21.02 -1.10 -6.86
N LYS A 270 -20.82 0.22 -6.94
CA LYS A 270 -21.44 1.08 -7.94
C LYS A 270 -20.94 0.68 -9.35
N GLN A 271 -21.87 0.62 -10.32
CA GLN A 271 -21.50 0.46 -11.72
C GLN A 271 -21.36 1.83 -12.37
N LEU A 272 -20.23 2.05 -13.03
CA LEU A 272 -19.93 3.28 -13.76
C LEU A 272 -19.53 2.94 -15.20
N LYS A 273 -19.70 3.90 -16.09
CA LYS A 273 -19.29 3.79 -17.48
C LYS A 273 -18.18 4.81 -17.76
N ILE A 274 -16.98 4.33 -18.03
CA ILE A 274 -15.88 5.19 -18.47
C ILE A 274 -16.16 5.65 -19.91
N LYS A 275 -16.27 6.95 -20.11
CA LYS A 275 -16.47 7.58 -21.42
C LYS A 275 -15.17 8.01 -22.04
N LYS A 276 -14.28 8.57 -21.20
CA LYS A 276 -13.04 9.20 -21.64
C LYS A 276 -11.98 9.12 -20.57
N ILE A 277 -10.73 8.97 -20.97
CA ILE A 277 -9.56 9.18 -20.13
C ILE A 277 -8.80 10.37 -20.68
N ARG A 278 -8.61 11.40 -19.85
CA ARG A 278 -7.79 12.57 -20.18
C ARG A 278 -6.42 12.47 -19.52
N MET A 279 -5.40 12.72 -20.29
CA MET A 279 -4.02 12.83 -19.82
C MET A 279 -3.60 14.29 -19.92
N VAL A 280 -3.42 14.94 -18.77
CA VAL A 280 -3.02 16.37 -18.70
C VAL A 280 -1.51 16.44 -18.58
N THR A 281 -0.91 17.29 -19.39
CA THR A 281 0.50 17.32 -19.74
C THR A 281 0.99 16.01 -20.37
N MET A 282 1.82 16.13 -21.40
CA MET A 282 2.27 14.95 -22.13
C MET A 282 3.53 14.37 -21.49
N PRO A 283 3.55 13.07 -21.21
CA PRO A 283 4.78 12.40 -20.82
C PRO A 283 5.71 12.25 -22.03
N ALA A 284 7.02 12.18 -21.79
CA ALA A 284 8.04 12.02 -22.83
C ALA A 284 8.00 10.61 -23.49
N PHE A 285 6.86 10.26 -24.11
CA PHE A 285 6.65 8.98 -24.82
C PHE A 285 5.90 9.21 -26.14
N ASN A 286 6.40 8.65 -27.22
CA ASN A 286 5.87 8.91 -28.58
C ASN A 286 4.55 8.21 -28.91
N LYS A 287 4.21 7.13 -28.23
CA LYS A 287 2.99 6.34 -28.45
C LYS A 287 2.48 5.80 -27.14
N ILE A 288 1.21 6.01 -26.85
CA ILE A 288 0.56 5.51 -25.66
C ILE A 288 -0.59 4.57 -26.03
N SER A 289 -0.69 3.48 -25.31
CA SER A 289 -1.86 2.61 -25.28
C SER A 289 -2.19 2.28 -23.83
N PHE A 290 -3.41 1.86 -23.57
CA PHE A 290 -3.78 1.43 -22.23
C PHE A 290 -4.75 0.25 -22.26
N VAL A 291 -4.87 -0.40 -21.12
CA VAL A 291 -5.82 -1.48 -20.85
C VAL A 291 -6.58 -1.12 -19.58
N VAL A 292 -7.90 -1.14 -19.64
CA VAL A 292 -8.77 -1.06 -18.47
C VAL A 292 -9.18 -2.47 -18.09
N GLU A 293 -8.88 -2.88 -16.87
CA GLU A 293 -9.23 -4.19 -16.32
C GLU A 293 -10.21 -3.99 -15.15
N ASN A 294 -11.38 -4.63 -15.22
CA ASN A 294 -12.26 -4.79 -14.08
C ASN A 294 -11.81 -6.02 -13.28
N VAL A 295 -11.34 -5.82 -12.06
CA VAL A 295 -10.60 -6.86 -11.31
C VAL A 295 -11.53 -7.95 -10.76
N VAL A 296 -12.77 -7.61 -10.44
CA VAL A 296 -13.75 -8.53 -9.83
C VAL A 296 -14.26 -9.57 -10.85
N ASP A 297 -14.36 -9.19 -12.12
CA ASP A 297 -14.82 -10.08 -13.19
C ASP A 297 -13.75 -10.23 -14.29
N LYS A 298 -12.82 -11.15 -14.07
CA LYS A 298 -11.69 -11.37 -14.97
C LYS A 298 -12.05 -11.92 -16.35
N LYS A 299 -13.25 -12.47 -16.54
CA LYS A 299 -13.56 -13.24 -17.77
C LYS A 299 -14.05 -12.41 -18.95
N ASN A 300 -14.67 -11.24 -18.73
CA ASN A 300 -15.32 -10.48 -19.80
C ASN A 300 -15.06 -8.96 -19.80
N ASN A 301 -14.24 -8.44 -18.89
CA ASN A 301 -14.15 -6.99 -18.64
C ASN A 301 -12.70 -6.46 -18.80
N VAL A 302 -12.17 -6.59 -20.01
CA VAL A 302 -10.90 -5.94 -20.39
C VAL A 302 -11.12 -5.09 -21.62
N PHE A 303 -10.96 -3.79 -21.51
CA PHE A 303 -10.96 -2.87 -22.64
C PHE A 303 -9.54 -2.55 -23.06
N ASN A 304 -9.21 -2.78 -24.33
CA ASN A 304 -7.89 -2.47 -24.90
C ASN A 304 -8.00 -1.25 -25.80
N TYR A 305 -7.35 -0.15 -25.41
CA TYR A 305 -7.17 1.00 -26.26
C TYR A 305 -5.83 0.88 -27.01
N SER A 306 -5.91 0.75 -28.34
CA SER A 306 -4.74 0.49 -29.20
C SER A 306 -4.52 1.50 -30.31
N LYS A 307 -5.22 2.65 -30.30
CA LYS A 307 -4.93 3.71 -31.28
C LYS A 307 -3.48 4.16 -31.08
N LYS A 308 -2.70 4.07 -32.15
CA LYS A 308 -1.31 4.52 -32.19
C LYS A 308 -1.29 6.01 -32.53
N GLU A 309 -1.82 6.84 -31.66
CA GLU A 309 -1.73 8.27 -31.83
C GLU A 309 -0.31 8.74 -31.54
N THR A 310 0.26 9.54 -32.43
CA THR A 310 1.48 10.28 -32.16
C THR A 310 1.06 11.47 -31.31
N LEU A 311 1.61 11.56 -30.09
CA LEU A 311 1.26 12.61 -29.18
C LEU A 311 2.03 13.89 -29.57
N ASP A 312 1.32 15.02 -29.64
CA ASP A 312 1.93 16.33 -29.79
C ASP A 312 2.49 16.77 -28.45
N GLU A 313 3.81 16.98 -28.36
CA GLU A 313 4.49 17.42 -27.13
C GLU A 313 4.03 18.80 -26.65
N ASN A 314 3.46 19.62 -27.55
CA ASN A 314 2.94 20.96 -27.23
C ASN A 314 1.47 20.95 -26.77
N ALA A 315 0.78 19.82 -26.85
CA ALA A 315 -0.60 19.71 -26.42
C ALA A 315 -0.71 19.78 -24.88
N GLY A 316 -1.59 20.63 -24.37
CA GLY A 316 -1.84 20.76 -22.93
C GLY A 316 -2.45 19.49 -22.32
N TYR A 317 -3.18 18.70 -23.11
CA TYR A 317 -3.77 17.40 -22.72
C TYR A 317 -4.09 16.55 -23.96
N VAL A 318 -4.31 15.27 -23.74
CA VAL A 318 -4.85 14.33 -24.75
C VAL A 318 -6.06 13.61 -24.17
N ASP A 319 -7.13 13.56 -24.96
CA ASP A 319 -8.34 12.80 -24.65
C ASP A 319 -8.34 11.46 -25.40
N PHE A 320 -8.57 10.39 -24.67
CA PHE A 320 -8.76 9.05 -25.19
C PHE A 320 -10.23 8.67 -25.02
N GLU A 321 -11.01 8.82 -26.08
CA GLU A 321 -12.43 8.49 -26.10
C GLU A 321 -12.62 6.96 -26.21
N LEU A 322 -13.43 6.37 -25.33
CA LEU A 322 -13.72 4.94 -25.32
C LEU A 322 -14.85 4.53 -26.27
N GLY A 323 -15.24 5.44 -27.16
CA GLY A 323 -16.33 5.28 -28.12
C GLY A 323 -17.70 5.62 -27.53
N ASP A 324 -18.73 5.58 -28.37
CA ASP A 324 -20.09 6.01 -27.98
C ASP A 324 -20.66 5.21 -26.81
N ASN A 325 -20.37 3.91 -26.77
CA ASN A 325 -20.84 3.02 -25.71
C ASN A 325 -20.02 3.12 -24.41
N GLY A 326 -18.78 3.68 -24.45
CA GLY A 326 -17.89 3.68 -23.31
C GLY A 326 -17.52 2.27 -22.82
N PHE A 327 -16.99 2.15 -21.60
CA PHE A 327 -16.66 0.86 -20.98
C PHE A 327 -17.20 0.78 -19.55
N ILE A 328 -18.04 -0.22 -19.26
CA ILE A 328 -18.65 -0.42 -17.94
C ILE A 328 -17.63 -1.03 -16.98
N VAL A 329 -17.51 -0.44 -15.80
CA VAL A 329 -16.65 -0.88 -14.71
C VAL A 329 -17.44 -0.98 -13.41
N CYS A 330 -17.03 -1.90 -12.51
CA CYS A 330 -17.66 -2.13 -11.24
C CYS A 330 -16.62 -2.57 -10.19
N GLY A 331 -16.57 -1.92 -9.06
CA GLY A 331 -15.64 -2.24 -7.97
C GLY A 331 -14.21 -1.84 -8.29
N ASP A 332 -13.28 -2.77 -8.08
CA ASP A 332 -11.84 -2.53 -8.27
C ASP A 332 -11.46 -2.46 -9.74
N VAL A 333 -10.96 -1.32 -10.17
CA VAL A 333 -10.57 -1.02 -11.56
C VAL A 333 -9.08 -0.76 -11.63
N LYS A 334 -8.42 -1.37 -12.63
CA LYS A 334 -7.02 -1.14 -12.93
C LYS A 334 -6.86 -0.62 -14.34
N ILE A 335 -6.15 0.50 -14.52
CA ILE A 335 -5.77 1.03 -15.82
C ILE A 335 -4.25 0.93 -15.96
N LEU A 336 -3.80 0.21 -16.99
CA LEU A 336 -2.39 -0.01 -17.30
C LEU A 336 -2.03 0.76 -18.55
N PHE A 337 -1.04 1.65 -18.46
CA PHE A 337 -0.55 2.43 -19.58
C PHE A 337 0.77 1.87 -20.09
N PHE A 338 0.92 1.89 -21.42
CA PHE A 338 2.05 1.33 -22.14
C PHE A 338 2.57 2.30 -23.19
N THR A 339 3.86 2.25 -23.42
CA THR A 339 4.52 2.81 -24.61
C THR A 339 5.05 1.68 -25.50
N PHE A 340 5.59 2.05 -26.66
CA PHE A 340 6.22 1.11 -27.57
C PHE A 340 7.70 1.48 -27.72
N SER A 341 8.60 0.52 -27.57
CA SER A 341 10.01 0.70 -27.88
C SER A 341 10.23 0.93 -29.38
N MET A 342 11.42 1.38 -29.74
CA MET A 342 11.81 1.51 -31.16
C MET A 342 11.70 0.19 -31.93
N PHE A 343 11.80 -0.95 -31.25
CA PHE A 343 11.64 -2.30 -31.82
C PHE A 343 10.20 -2.81 -31.75
N GLY A 344 9.22 -1.98 -31.37
CA GLY A 344 7.81 -2.33 -31.32
C GLY A 344 7.37 -3.13 -30.07
N SER A 345 8.26 -3.41 -29.13
CA SER A 345 7.89 -4.08 -27.88
C SER A 345 7.06 -3.15 -26.97
N LYS A 346 6.05 -3.71 -26.32
CA LYS A 346 5.13 -3.00 -25.44
C LYS A 346 5.71 -2.93 -24.02
N GLU A 347 5.92 -1.71 -23.49
CA GLU A 347 6.49 -1.46 -22.16
C GLU A 347 5.50 -0.75 -21.24
N LYS A 348 5.36 -1.23 -20.00
CA LYS A 348 4.52 -0.59 -18.98
C LYS A 348 5.18 0.71 -18.49
N ILE A 349 4.50 1.84 -18.66
CA ILE A 349 4.97 3.15 -18.20
C ILE A 349 4.45 3.51 -16.82
N PHE A 350 3.16 3.36 -16.56
CA PHE A 350 2.54 3.57 -15.26
C PHE A 350 1.22 2.80 -15.15
N LYS A 351 0.62 2.79 -13.98
CA LYS A 351 -0.70 2.22 -13.75
C LYS A 351 -1.45 3.00 -12.68
N LEU A 352 -2.76 2.87 -12.71
CA LEU A 352 -3.69 3.47 -11.77
C LEU A 352 -4.65 2.39 -11.27
N TRP A 353 -4.93 2.38 -9.97
CA TRP A 353 -5.99 1.60 -9.36
C TRP A 353 -6.97 2.53 -8.66
N PHE A 354 -8.25 2.25 -8.80
CA PHE A 354 -9.30 2.90 -8.04
C PHE A 354 -10.48 1.93 -7.82
N ASN A 355 -11.43 2.33 -6.99
CA ASN A 355 -12.67 1.59 -6.80
C ASN A 355 -13.85 2.51 -7.09
N THR A 356 -14.86 1.98 -7.79
CA THR A 356 -16.00 2.77 -8.29
C THR A 356 -16.84 3.41 -7.17
N ASN A 357 -16.83 2.86 -5.95
CA ASN A 357 -17.54 3.46 -4.81
C ASN A 357 -16.87 4.73 -4.26
N PHE A 358 -15.64 5.03 -4.71
CA PHE A 358 -14.84 6.17 -4.28
C PHE A 358 -14.53 7.12 -5.43
N VAL A 359 -15.38 7.14 -6.44
CA VAL A 359 -15.34 8.13 -7.52
C VAL A 359 -16.15 9.36 -7.08
N PRO A 360 -15.65 10.60 -7.32
CA PRO A 360 -16.36 11.85 -7.00
C PRO A 360 -17.77 11.93 -7.60
N GLN A 361 -18.61 12.81 -7.03
CA GLN A 361 -20.00 12.99 -7.48
C GLN A 361 -20.12 13.63 -8.87
N ASP A 362 -19.09 14.38 -9.28
CA ASP A 362 -18.98 14.92 -10.64
C ASP A 362 -18.55 13.87 -11.68
N ASP A 363 -18.41 12.62 -11.23
CA ASP A 363 -18.00 11.48 -12.04
C ASP A 363 -16.65 11.65 -12.75
N VAL A 364 -15.79 12.54 -12.25
CA VAL A 364 -14.43 12.74 -12.75
C VAL A 364 -13.41 12.37 -11.66
N LEU A 365 -12.72 11.25 -11.84
CA LEU A 365 -11.61 10.88 -10.97
C LEU A 365 -10.31 11.53 -11.46
N GLU A 366 -9.85 12.56 -10.74
CA GLU A 366 -8.54 13.18 -10.96
C GLU A 366 -7.45 12.50 -10.13
N VAL A 367 -6.37 12.07 -10.77
CA VAL A 367 -5.21 11.47 -10.07
C VAL A 367 -3.93 12.14 -10.49
N LYS A 368 -3.30 12.86 -9.56
CA LYS A 368 -2.04 13.58 -9.76
C LYS A 368 -0.85 12.62 -9.85
N LYS A 369 0.24 13.07 -10.46
CA LYS A 369 1.49 12.32 -10.69
C LYS A 369 1.96 11.51 -9.48
N ASP A 370 2.00 12.14 -8.31
CA ASP A 370 2.51 11.52 -7.08
C ASP A 370 1.62 10.36 -6.58
N LEU A 371 0.36 10.32 -7.03
CA LEU A 371 -0.64 9.30 -6.71
C LEU A 371 -0.74 8.19 -7.76
N ILE A 372 0.12 8.19 -8.78
CA ILE A 372 0.13 7.23 -9.89
C ILE A 372 1.32 6.28 -9.74
N ASP A 373 1.06 4.97 -9.75
CA ASP A 373 2.09 3.94 -9.60
C ASP A 373 3.14 4.03 -10.71
N LYS A 374 4.40 4.01 -10.36
CA LYS A 374 5.60 4.25 -11.18
C LYS A 374 5.83 5.72 -11.55
N ALA A 375 4.80 6.51 -11.94
CA ALA A 375 4.98 7.92 -12.26
C ALA A 375 5.51 8.72 -11.06
N CYS A 376 5.05 8.40 -9.85
CA CYS A 376 5.51 8.99 -8.58
C CYS A 376 7.02 8.83 -8.32
N LYS A 377 7.67 7.85 -8.97
CA LYS A 377 9.12 7.60 -8.83
C LYS A 377 9.98 8.56 -9.64
N ASP A 378 9.40 9.25 -10.64
CA ASP A 378 10.10 10.24 -11.47
C ASP A 378 10.20 11.61 -10.78
N LYS A 379 10.94 11.67 -9.67
CA LYS A 379 11.06 12.88 -8.83
C LYS A 379 11.70 14.05 -9.55
N HIS A 380 12.52 13.81 -10.55
CA HIS A 380 13.21 14.85 -11.33
C HIS A 380 12.43 15.28 -12.58
N CYS A 381 11.20 14.83 -12.73
CA CYS A 381 10.31 15.17 -13.85
C CYS A 381 10.94 14.95 -15.25
N LYS A 382 11.75 13.88 -15.38
CA LYS A 382 12.41 13.56 -16.66
C LYS A 382 11.45 12.95 -17.70
N LYS A 383 10.42 12.23 -17.22
CA LYS A 383 9.44 11.52 -18.04
C LYS A 383 8.05 12.11 -17.94
N PHE A 384 7.70 12.59 -16.75
CA PHE A 384 6.38 13.15 -16.42
C PHE A 384 6.55 14.56 -15.85
N ASN A 385 5.86 15.53 -16.42
CA ASN A 385 5.83 16.90 -15.88
C ASN A 385 5.34 16.88 -14.41
N HIS A 386 5.71 17.89 -13.62
CA HIS A 386 5.23 18.02 -12.24
C HIS A 386 3.69 18.16 -12.15
N ASN A 387 3.06 18.76 -13.17
CA ASN A 387 1.60 18.91 -13.28
C ASN A 387 0.91 17.71 -13.97
N PHE A 388 1.64 16.61 -14.23
CA PHE A 388 1.07 15.44 -14.84
C PHE A 388 -0.08 14.87 -13.99
N LYS A 389 -1.23 14.64 -14.62
CA LYS A 389 -2.38 13.98 -14.01
C LYS A 389 -3.19 13.19 -15.03
N ILE A 390 -3.94 12.25 -14.54
CA ILE A 390 -4.94 11.49 -15.28
C ILE A 390 -6.32 11.87 -14.74
N GLU A 391 -7.24 12.17 -15.64
CA GLU A 391 -8.67 12.33 -15.33
C GLU A 391 -9.43 11.18 -16.00
N VAL A 392 -10.22 10.45 -15.22
CA VAL A 392 -11.10 9.40 -15.74
C VAL A 392 -12.52 9.93 -15.66
N HIS A 393 -13.12 10.24 -16.82
CA HIS A 393 -14.46 10.75 -16.92
C HIS A 393 -15.45 9.58 -17.06
N MET A 394 -16.35 9.50 -16.13
CA MET A 394 -17.34 8.42 -16.03
C MET A 394 -18.76 8.99 -16.03
N ILE A 395 -19.72 8.14 -16.14
CA ILE A 395 -21.14 8.43 -15.91
C ILE A 395 -21.76 7.24 -15.18
N ASP A 396 -22.82 7.49 -14.45
CA ASP A 396 -23.65 6.43 -13.91
C ASP A 396 -24.22 5.55 -15.04
N VAL A 397 -24.32 4.27 -14.78
CA VAL A 397 -25.05 3.37 -15.66
C VAL A 397 -26.50 3.44 -15.20
N ASP A 398 -27.36 4.07 -16.02
CA ASP A 398 -28.81 4.03 -15.81
C ASP A 398 -29.25 2.56 -15.80
N ILE A 399 -29.85 2.12 -14.70
CA ILE A 399 -30.39 0.77 -14.50
C ILE A 399 -31.83 0.75 -14.97
#